data_3459fd93f8ea5c1b4f976c909534875d
#
_entry.id   3459fd93f8ea5c1b4f976c909534875d
#
_cell.length_a   1.000
_cell.length_b   1.000
_cell.length_c   1.000
_cell.angle_alpha   90.00
_cell.angle_beta   90.00
_cell.angle_gamma   90.00
#
_symmetry.space_group_name_H-M   'P 1'
#
loop_
_entity.id
_entity.type
_entity.pdbx_description
1 polymer ?
#
loop_
_entity_poly.entity_id
_entity_poly.type
_entity_poly.pdbx_seq_one_letter_code
_entity_poly.pdbx_strand_id
1 'polypeptide(L)'
;MEIGQAAEWAKHWNVPLTCNEFGVYRRDSDPKDRARWIHDVRATLEHDGIGWNMWDYGARDDGGGFGVVNGPKEGPNTPDEVTVQALGLKH
;
A
#
# COMPACT_ATOMS: atom_id res chain seq x y z
N MET A 1 -6.58 -13.10 -10.39
CA MET A 1 -6.44 -13.98 -9.21
C MET A 1 -6.73 -13.19 -7.96
N GLU A 2 -7.59 -13.68 -7.11
CA GLU A 2 -7.87 -13.05 -5.83
C GLU A 2 -6.77 -13.40 -4.81
N ILE A 3 -6.60 -12.52 -3.82
CA ILE A 3 -5.60 -12.71 -2.76
C ILE A 3 -5.83 -14.04 -2.03
N GLY A 4 -7.09 -14.37 -1.72
CA GLY A 4 -7.42 -15.62 -1.03
C GLY A 4 -7.02 -16.86 -1.81
N GLN A 5 -7.17 -16.83 -3.13
CA GLN A 5 -6.78 -17.96 -3.98
C GLN A 5 -5.27 -18.16 -3.96
N ALA A 6 -4.51 -17.06 -4.02
CA ALA A 6 -3.05 -17.12 -3.94
C ALA A 6 -2.59 -17.66 -2.59
N ALA A 7 -3.23 -17.22 -1.50
CA ALA A 7 -2.91 -17.70 -0.16
C ALA A 7 -3.17 -19.20 -0.01
N GLU A 8 -4.28 -19.69 -0.52
CA GLU A 8 -4.60 -21.13 -0.48
C GLU A 8 -3.60 -21.95 -1.28
N TRP A 9 -3.22 -21.46 -2.46
CA TRP A 9 -2.20 -22.12 -3.29
C TRP A 9 -0.88 -22.24 -2.53
N ALA A 10 -0.42 -21.13 -1.92
CA ALA A 10 0.83 -21.11 -1.16
C ALA A 10 0.79 -22.03 0.03
N LYS A 11 -0.34 -22.10 0.73
CA LYS A 11 -0.53 -22.99 1.87
C LYS A 11 -0.48 -24.45 1.43
N HIS A 12 -1.12 -24.77 0.31
CA HIS A 12 -1.13 -26.13 -0.25
C HIS A 12 0.29 -26.60 -0.55
N TRP A 13 1.11 -25.73 -1.12
CA TRP A 13 2.49 -26.06 -1.51
C TRP A 13 3.52 -25.74 -0.42
N ASN A 14 3.06 -25.21 0.73
CA ASN A 14 3.91 -24.85 1.86
C ASN A 14 5.04 -23.89 1.43
N VAL A 15 4.70 -22.84 0.69
CA VAL A 15 5.63 -21.83 0.23
C VAL A 15 5.19 -20.44 0.71
N PRO A 16 6.12 -19.53 1.03
CA PRO A 16 5.77 -18.17 1.38
C PRO A 16 5.35 -17.38 0.15
N LEU A 17 4.47 -16.39 0.36
CA LEU A 17 4.09 -15.43 -0.67
C LEU A 17 4.40 -14.02 -0.22
N THR A 18 4.73 -13.17 -1.19
CA THR A 18 4.83 -11.74 -0.98
C THR A 18 4.05 -11.01 -2.07
N CYS A 19 3.42 -9.90 -1.69
CA CYS A 19 2.87 -8.94 -2.64
C CYS A 19 3.95 -7.89 -2.87
N ASN A 20 4.60 -7.92 -4.02
CA ASN A 20 5.76 -7.09 -4.28
C ASN A 20 5.43 -5.62 -4.37
N GLU A 21 4.23 -5.29 -4.85
CA GLU A 21 3.78 -3.91 -4.96
C GLU A 21 2.27 -3.85 -4.85
N PHE A 22 1.75 -2.87 -4.10
CA PHE A 22 0.37 -2.46 -4.19
C PHE A 22 0.28 -0.97 -3.89
N GLY A 23 -0.74 -0.31 -4.42
CA GLY A 23 -0.93 1.12 -4.20
C GLY A 23 -2.03 1.67 -5.09
N VAL A 24 -2.41 2.92 -4.83
CA VAL A 24 -3.44 3.62 -5.60
C VAL A 24 -2.90 4.99 -5.99
N TYR A 25 -3.06 5.35 -7.25
CA TYR A 25 -2.61 6.63 -7.77
C TYR A 25 -3.46 7.77 -7.20
N ARG A 26 -2.80 8.74 -6.55
CA ARG A 26 -3.50 9.82 -5.84
C ARG A 26 -4.36 10.69 -6.74
N ARG A 27 -3.83 11.06 -7.90
CA ARG A 27 -4.48 12.04 -8.77
C ARG A 27 -5.87 11.61 -9.20
N ASP A 28 -6.05 10.32 -9.42
CA ASP A 28 -7.28 9.78 -9.99
C ASP A 28 -8.17 9.13 -8.95
N SER A 29 -7.93 9.37 -7.66
CA SER A 29 -8.68 8.72 -6.59
C SER A 29 -9.12 9.73 -5.54
N ASP A 30 -10.28 9.48 -4.94
CA ASP A 30 -10.72 10.18 -3.74
C ASP A 30 -9.81 9.75 -2.57
N PRO A 31 -9.31 10.69 -1.75
CA PRO A 31 -8.40 10.33 -0.65
C PRO A 31 -8.97 9.32 0.33
N LYS A 32 -10.28 9.40 0.63
CA LYS A 32 -10.92 8.44 1.55
C LYS A 32 -11.03 7.07 0.93
N ASP A 33 -11.39 7.00 -0.34
CA ASP A 33 -11.51 5.73 -1.05
C ASP A 33 -10.14 5.09 -1.24
N ARG A 34 -9.14 5.91 -1.53
CA ARG A 34 -7.75 5.46 -1.64
C ARG A 34 -7.28 4.85 -0.31
N ALA A 35 -7.51 5.54 0.80
CA ALA A 35 -7.12 5.06 2.12
C ALA A 35 -7.84 3.77 2.49
N ARG A 36 -9.13 3.67 2.19
CA ARG A 36 -9.91 2.46 2.45
C ARG A 36 -9.39 1.28 1.64
N TRP A 37 -9.10 1.49 0.36
CA TRP A 37 -8.55 0.44 -0.50
C TRP A 37 -7.20 -0.06 0.02
N ILE A 38 -6.31 0.87 0.37
CA ILE A 38 -4.99 0.53 0.91
C ILE A 38 -5.12 -0.26 2.21
N HIS A 39 -5.99 0.21 3.11
CA HIS A 39 -6.24 -0.48 4.37
C HIS A 39 -6.77 -1.90 4.14
N ASP A 40 -7.76 -2.04 3.26
CA ASP A 40 -8.41 -3.33 3.05
C ASP A 40 -7.47 -4.34 2.40
N VAL A 41 -6.67 -3.90 1.43
CA VAL A 41 -5.69 -4.78 0.80
C VAL A 41 -4.60 -5.18 1.80
N ARG A 42 -4.05 -4.22 2.53
CA ARG A 42 -3.03 -4.50 3.54
C ARG A 42 -3.54 -5.46 4.60
N ALA A 43 -4.75 -5.21 5.13
CA ALA A 43 -5.35 -6.06 6.15
C ALA A 43 -5.58 -7.48 5.63
N THR A 44 -6.02 -7.63 4.38
CA THR A 44 -6.23 -8.94 3.76
C THR A 44 -4.91 -9.69 3.60
N LEU A 45 -3.88 -9.00 3.12
CA LEU A 45 -2.55 -9.61 2.97
C LEU A 45 -2.02 -10.11 4.30
N GLU A 46 -2.12 -9.29 5.35
CA GLU A 46 -1.65 -9.67 6.68
C GLU A 46 -2.47 -10.84 7.25
N HIS A 47 -3.79 -10.81 7.07
CA HIS A 47 -4.66 -11.90 7.53
C HIS A 47 -4.26 -13.22 6.87
N ASP A 48 -3.90 -13.19 5.60
CA ASP A 48 -3.52 -14.38 4.83
C ASP A 48 -2.03 -14.73 4.97
N GLY A 49 -1.29 -14.01 5.81
CA GLY A 49 0.12 -14.30 6.05
C GLY A 49 1.04 -13.94 4.89
N ILE A 50 0.63 -13.00 4.06
CA ILE A 50 1.39 -12.57 2.88
C ILE A 50 2.15 -11.29 3.22
N GLY A 51 3.47 -11.29 3.04
CA GLY A 51 4.28 -10.09 3.18
C GLY A 51 3.95 -9.07 2.09
N TRP A 52 4.13 -7.77 2.37
CA TRP A 52 3.75 -6.75 1.40
C TRP A 52 4.75 -5.61 1.32
N ASN A 53 4.74 -4.95 0.17
CA ASN A 53 5.47 -3.71 -0.07
C ASN A 53 4.53 -2.71 -0.72
N MET A 54 4.50 -1.50 -0.17
CA MET A 54 3.70 -0.42 -0.73
C MET A 54 4.45 0.25 -1.88
N TRP A 55 3.78 0.51 -2.98
CA TRP A 55 4.29 1.36 -4.03
C TRP A 55 3.68 2.74 -3.85
N ASP A 56 4.44 3.73 -3.51
CA ASP A 56 5.85 3.73 -3.14
C ASP A 56 6.09 4.74 -2.01
N TYR A 57 7.33 4.99 -1.65
CA TYR A 57 7.69 6.01 -0.66
C TYR A 57 7.55 7.41 -1.23
N GLY A 58 7.98 7.60 -2.44
CA GLY A 58 8.28 8.90 -3.03
C GLY A 58 7.13 9.89 -3.11
N ALA A 59 7.50 11.16 -3.22
CA ALA A 59 6.60 12.26 -3.47
C ALA A 59 6.77 12.76 -4.90
N ARG A 60 5.76 13.50 -5.37
CA ARG A 60 5.79 14.16 -6.67
C ARG A 60 5.41 15.62 -6.50
N ASP A 61 6.09 16.48 -7.26
CA ASP A 61 5.88 17.93 -7.19
C ASP A 61 4.44 18.34 -7.54
N ASP A 62 3.75 17.52 -8.32
CA ASP A 62 2.39 17.80 -8.79
C ASP A 62 1.29 17.27 -7.85
N GLY A 63 1.68 16.74 -6.70
CA GLY A 63 0.73 16.17 -5.74
C GLY A 63 0.15 14.83 -6.15
N GLY A 64 0.55 14.29 -7.29
CA GLY A 64 0.13 12.96 -7.74
C GLY A 64 1.00 11.86 -7.15
N GLY A 65 0.95 10.69 -7.79
CA GLY A 65 1.78 9.56 -7.41
C GLY A 65 1.14 8.62 -6.42
N PHE A 66 1.95 7.72 -5.90
CA PHE A 66 1.52 6.60 -5.04
C PHE A 66 2.06 6.70 -3.62
N GLY A 67 2.79 7.75 -3.30
CA GLY A 67 3.67 7.81 -2.14
C GLY A 67 2.99 7.85 -0.79
N VAL A 68 3.80 7.58 0.22
CA VAL A 68 3.40 7.68 1.63
C VAL A 68 3.83 9.02 2.23
N VAL A 69 4.53 9.84 1.47
CA VAL A 69 4.96 11.18 1.88
C VAL A 69 4.46 12.22 0.89
N ASN A 70 4.37 13.45 1.38
CA ASN A 70 4.04 14.64 0.59
C ASN A 70 5.25 15.55 0.50
N GLY A 71 5.34 16.32 -0.57
CA GLY A 71 6.40 17.29 -0.75
C GLY A 71 7.06 17.18 -2.12
N PRO A 72 8.04 18.05 -2.41
CA PRO A 72 8.75 18.01 -3.68
C PRO A 72 9.66 16.79 -3.77
N LYS A 73 10.00 16.42 -4.99
CA LYS A 73 10.91 15.30 -5.26
C LYS A 73 12.25 15.48 -4.56
N GLU A 74 12.75 16.70 -4.53
CA GLU A 74 14.01 17.04 -3.90
C GLU A 74 13.77 18.09 -2.82
N GLY A 75 13.50 17.68 -1.63
CA GLY A 75 13.27 18.62 -0.56
C GLY A 75 12.62 17.97 0.63
N PRO A 76 12.24 18.75 1.62
CA PRO A 76 11.61 18.17 2.80
C PRO A 76 10.28 17.54 2.45
N ASN A 77 10.08 16.34 2.95
CA ASN A 77 8.84 15.58 2.79
C ASN A 77 8.19 15.39 4.14
N THR A 78 6.87 15.35 4.14
CA THR A 78 6.07 15.08 5.34
C THR A 78 5.24 13.82 5.12
N PRO A 79 4.99 13.03 6.18
CA PRO A 79 4.13 11.85 6.04
C PRO A 79 2.75 12.23 5.54
N ASP A 80 2.21 11.40 4.64
CA ASP A 80 0.80 11.44 4.30
C ASP A 80 0.07 10.64 5.37
N GLU A 81 -0.43 11.32 6.39
CA GLU A 81 -0.98 10.69 7.58
C GLU A 81 -2.08 9.68 7.27
N VAL A 82 -2.96 10.02 6.34
CA VAL A 82 -4.07 9.14 5.98
C VAL A 82 -3.55 7.84 5.38
N THR A 83 -2.55 7.92 4.51
CA THR A 83 -1.92 6.76 3.90
C THR A 83 -1.14 5.95 4.94
N VAL A 84 -0.37 6.61 5.79
CA VAL A 84 0.42 5.95 6.84
C VAL A 84 -0.50 5.18 7.79
N GLN A 85 -1.63 5.77 8.19
CA GLN A 85 -2.60 5.10 9.05
C GLN A 85 -3.25 3.92 8.33
N ALA A 86 -3.59 4.07 7.04
CA ALA A 86 -4.18 2.98 6.26
C ALA A 86 -3.24 1.77 6.19
N LEU A 87 -1.94 2.01 6.17
CA LEU A 87 -0.93 0.96 6.19
C LEU A 87 -0.67 0.37 7.57
N GLY A 88 -1.30 0.92 8.62
CA GLY A 88 -1.09 0.46 9.98
C GLY A 88 0.26 0.83 10.56
N LEU A 89 0.94 1.80 9.97
CA LEU A 89 2.26 2.23 10.40
C LEU A 89 2.16 3.31 11.49
N LYS A 90 3.16 3.34 12.34
CA LYS A 90 3.31 4.40 13.35
C LYS A 90 4.53 5.23 13.01
N HIS A 91 4.48 6.49 13.37
CA HIS A 91 5.63 7.37 13.20
C HIS A 91 5.78 8.33 14.38
#